data_8e5f10194be60879ed880665d2e1a4af
#
_entry.id   8e5f10194be60879ed880665d2e1a4af
#
_cell.length_a   1.000
_cell.length_b   1.000
_cell.length_c   1.000
_cell.angle_alpha   90.00
_cell.angle_beta   90.00
_cell.angle_gamma   90.00
#
_symmetry.space_group_name_H-M   'P 1'
#
loop_
_entity.id
_entity.type
_entity.pdbx_description
1 polymer ?
#
loop_
_entity_poly.entity_id
_entity_poly.type
_entity_poly.pdbx_seq_one_letter_code
_entity_poly.pdbx_strand_id
1 'polypeptide(L)'
;MDKLFKLSLRGTDKKTEIIAGLTTFMTMAYVLAVQPAAICGGEAYITDVNGVVITKSAIMITCALVSGLITLLMAFYTNFPLALSTGMGANFILGALIQSQALSFGAAMVITLISGIVFVLLTVFGLRDLIVRVIPKNIKIAISASIGFFIAYLGFKNCGIGSFENGIALGNLTDPAVLLAIGGLLLIIVLNALNVKGAILISIIATTLIGIPLGVTTLNGVAAMPDFGELGNVMFNLDFKGVFTASGLILVFVCFFGDFFSTLGTVLAVANRANMLDENGNLPGIERPFLVDAIGTCIGALTGNTTITTFVESTSGVEAGGRTGLTALVTGIMFLLTIFLAPLFVAIPYAATGPALIYVGFLMLKGFTEIDFTDFDEAIGPCVMMMFTAFTGNITNGLGAGIIVHVLVKLVRGKAKEIHPIMYLLCALMVLYFIVG
;
A
#
# COMPACT_ATOMS: atom_id res chain seq x y z
N MET A 1 -10.48 -9.03 -29.36
CA MET A 1 -10.60 -9.03 -27.90
C MET A 1 -10.91 -10.42 -27.35
N ASP A 2 -11.92 -11.13 -27.86
CA ASP A 2 -12.24 -12.48 -27.35
C ASP A 2 -11.08 -13.47 -27.53
N LYS A 3 -10.37 -13.44 -28.69
CA LYS A 3 -9.17 -14.28 -28.92
C LYS A 3 -8.02 -13.96 -27.92
N LEU A 4 -7.91 -12.71 -27.45
CA LEU A 4 -6.82 -12.27 -26.58
C LEU A 4 -7.16 -12.57 -25.10
N PHE A 5 -8.36 -12.19 -24.66
CA PHE A 5 -8.77 -12.29 -23.26
C PHE A 5 -9.65 -13.50 -22.94
N LYS A 6 -10.04 -14.30 -23.94
CA LYS A 6 -10.86 -15.52 -23.78
C LYS A 6 -12.17 -15.24 -23.03
N LEU A 7 -12.88 -14.15 -23.42
CA LEU A 7 -14.08 -13.68 -22.73
C LEU A 7 -15.16 -14.74 -22.66
N SER A 8 -15.49 -15.34 -23.81
CA SER A 8 -16.51 -16.40 -23.92
C SER A 8 -16.18 -17.60 -23.04
N LEU A 9 -14.91 -18.00 -22.95
CA LEU A 9 -14.46 -19.11 -22.11
C LEU A 9 -14.62 -18.82 -20.60
N ARG A 10 -14.54 -17.53 -20.22
CA ARG A 10 -14.69 -17.07 -18.83
C ARG A 10 -16.10 -16.60 -18.48
N GLY A 11 -17.08 -16.81 -19.39
CA GLY A 11 -18.48 -16.48 -19.16
C GLY A 11 -18.78 -15.00 -19.01
N THR A 12 -18.02 -14.13 -19.70
CA THR A 12 -18.16 -12.68 -19.64
C THR A 12 -18.23 -12.07 -21.05
N ASP A 13 -18.53 -10.79 -21.14
CA ASP A 13 -18.61 -10.03 -22.38
C ASP A 13 -17.85 -8.70 -22.27
N LYS A 14 -17.63 -8.04 -23.42
CA LYS A 14 -16.86 -6.78 -23.48
C LYS A 14 -17.44 -5.66 -22.62
N LYS A 15 -18.79 -5.53 -22.59
CA LYS A 15 -19.47 -4.46 -21.87
C LYS A 15 -19.30 -4.65 -20.36
N THR A 16 -19.49 -5.87 -19.89
CA THR A 16 -19.30 -6.25 -18.50
C THR A 16 -17.86 -6.00 -18.04
N GLU A 17 -16.87 -6.41 -18.84
CA GLU A 17 -15.45 -6.19 -18.51
C GLU A 17 -15.06 -4.71 -18.47
N ILE A 18 -15.60 -3.88 -19.38
CA ILE A 18 -15.38 -2.43 -19.38
C ILE A 18 -15.98 -1.81 -18.11
N ILE A 19 -17.21 -2.15 -17.75
CA ILE A 19 -17.86 -1.65 -16.54
C ILE A 19 -17.08 -2.11 -15.30
N ALA A 20 -16.62 -3.35 -15.27
CA ALA A 20 -15.79 -3.88 -14.21
C ALA A 20 -14.46 -3.13 -14.06
N GLY A 21 -13.79 -2.82 -15.16
CA GLY A 21 -12.56 -2.04 -15.15
C GLY A 21 -12.75 -0.60 -14.67
N LEU A 22 -13.81 0.05 -15.09
CA LEU A 22 -14.19 1.38 -14.57
C LEU A 22 -14.51 1.31 -13.07
N THR A 23 -15.22 0.27 -12.62
CA THR A 23 -15.53 0.07 -11.19
C THR A 23 -14.26 -0.13 -10.38
N THR A 24 -13.31 -0.95 -10.84
CA THR A 24 -12.00 -1.13 -10.20
C THR A 24 -11.26 0.20 -10.11
N PHE A 25 -11.17 0.95 -11.22
CA PHE A 25 -10.53 2.25 -11.23
C PHE A 25 -11.17 3.21 -10.21
N MET A 26 -12.50 3.33 -10.19
CA MET A 26 -13.20 4.22 -9.25
C MET A 26 -12.94 3.87 -7.78
N THR A 27 -12.76 2.58 -7.46
CA THR A 27 -12.53 2.16 -6.08
C THR A 27 -11.08 2.36 -5.65
N MET A 28 -10.11 2.44 -6.57
CA MET A 28 -8.68 2.59 -6.22
C MET A 28 -8.05 3.91 -6.68
N ALA A 29 -8.75 4.77 -7.42
CA ALA A 29 -8.22 6.05 -7.91
C ALA A 29 -7.81 7.02 -6.78
N TYR A 30 -8.27 6.80 -5.55
CA TYR A 30 -7.84 7.58 -4.38
C TYR A 30 -6.33 7.51 -4.15
N VAL A 31 -5.66 6.45 -4.61
CA VAL A 31 -4.21 6.28 -4.47
C VAL A 31 -3.43 7.44 -5.12
N LEU A 32 -3.96 8.02 -6.21
CA LEU A 32 -3.35 9.14 -6.91
C LEU A 32 -3.30 10.43 -6.08
N ALA A 33 -4.19 10.57 -5.10
CA ALA A 33 -4.14 11.66 -4.13
C ALA A 33 -3.31 11.30 -2.90
N VAL A 34 -3.42 10.05 -2.46
CA VAL A 34 -2.79 9.55 -1.23
C VAL A 34 -1.28 9.36 -1.39
N GLN A 35 -0.81 8.88 -2.55
CA GLN A 35 0.61 8.66 -2.79
C GLN A 35 1.46 9.95 -2.72
N PRO A 36 1.09 11.04 -3.40
CA PRO A 36 1.81 12.30 -3.25
C PRO A 36 1.79 12.84 -1.82
N ALA A 37 0.66 12.69 -1.13
CA ALA A 37 0.53 13.10 0.26
C ALA A 37 1.41 12.25 1.20
N ALA A 38 1.56 10.95 0.94
CA ALA A 38 2.43 10.07 1.70
C ALA A 38 3.91 10.48 1.61
N ILE A 39 4.37 10.89 0.42
CA ILE A 39 5.78 11.26 0.19
C ILE A 39 6.05 12.72 0.57
N CYS A 40 5.24 13.67 0.08
CA CYS A 40 5.48 15.10 0.23
C CYS A 40 4.86 15.72 1.49
N GLY A 41 4.11 14.97 2.25
CA GLY A 41 3.36 15.55 3.35
C GLY A 41 2.23 16.47 2.87
N GLY A 42 1.86 17.46 3.67
CA GLY A 42 0.85 18.50 3.36
C GLY A 42 1.28 19.48 2.29
N GLU A 43 2.58 19.63 2.08
CA GLU A 43 3.19 20.64 1.25
C GLU A 43 3.11 20.30 -0.24
N ALA A 44 3.17 21.32 -1.11
CA ALA A 44 3.19 21.14 -2.56
C ALA A 44 4.46 20.42 -3.04
N TYR A 45 5.55 20.56 -2.31
CA TYR A 45 6.83 19.88 -2.53
C TYR A 45 7.55 19.65 -1.21
N ILE A 46 8.52 18.74 -1.21
CA ILE A 46 9.47 18.52 -0.14
C ILE A 46 10.88 18.56 -0.70
N THR A 47 11.83 19.06 0.08
CA THR A 47 13.26 18.95 -0.23
C THR A 47 13.85 17.89 0.69
N ASP A 48 14.48 16.86 0.14
CA ASP A 48 15.09 15.79 0.92
C ASP A 48 16.44 16.20 1.53
N VAL A 49 17.03 15.33 2.33
CA VAL A 49 18.32 15.56 3.02
C VAL A 49 19.48 15.84 2.05
N ASN A 50 19.37 15.44 0.78
CA ASN A 50 20.36 15.70 -0.27
C ASN A 50 20.07 16.98 -1.07
N GLY A 51 19.02 17.73 -0.74
CA GLY A 51 18.61 18.94 -1.44
C GLY A 51 17.79 18.69 -2.71
N VAL A 52 17.31 17.48 -2.94
CA VAL A 52 16.45 17.15 -4.09
C VAL A 52 15.04 17.62 -3.82
N VAL A 53 14.48 18.40 -4.74
CA VAL A 53 13.10 18.87 -4.68
C VAL A 53 12.16 17.84 -5.31
N ILE A 54 11.24 17.32 -4.52
CA ILE A 54 10.22 16.33 -4.92
C ILE A 54 8.86 17.00 -4.84
N THR A 55 8.16 17.13 -5.97
CA THR A 55 6.83 17.77 -6.04
C THR A 55 5.71 16.73 -5.98
N LYS A 56 4.56 17.12 -5.39
CA LYS A 56 3.35 16.28 -5.42
C LYS A 56 2.91 15.95 -6.85
N SER A 57 3.09 16.91 -7.78
CA SER A 57 2.76 16.73 -9.19
C SER A 57 3.57 15.61 -9.81
N ALA A 58 4.90 15.62 -9.64
CA ALA A 58 5.78 14.58 -10.16
C ALA A 58 5.44 13.19 -9.58
N ILE A 59 5.24 13.09 -8.26
CA ILE A 59 4.85 11.82 -7.62
C ILE A 59 3.49 11.31 -8.12
N MET A 60 2.50 12.20 -8.29
CA MET A 60 1.18 11.83 -8.83
C MET A 60 1.29 11.30 -10.27
N ILE A 61 2.02 12.02 -11.13
CA ILE A 61 2.19 11.65 -12.54
C ILE A 61 2.92 10.30 -12.65
N THR A 62 4.01 10.11 -11.92
CA THR A 62 4.75 8.84 -11.94
C THR A 62 3.94 7.69 -11.33
N CYS A 63 3.14 7.95 -10.30
CA CYS A 63 2.21 6.97 -9.72
C CYS A 63 1.17 6.53 -10.76
N ALA A 64 0.53 7.48 -11.45
CA ALA A 64 -0.46 7.19 -12.50
C ALA A 64 0.18 6.41 -13.67
N LEU A 65 1.39 6.82 -14.08
CA LEU A 65 2.14 6.17 -15.16
C LEU A 65 2.45 4.71 -14.82
N VAL A 66 3.04 4.47 -13.65
CA VAL A 66 3.46 3.11 -13.25
C VAL A 66 2.25 2.24 -12.96
N SER A 67 1.25 2.74 -12.25
CA SER A 67 0.01 2.00 -12.00
C SER A 67 -0.66 1.59 -13.31
N GLY A 68 -0.72 2.51 -14.28
CA GLY A 68 -1.24 2.22 -15.61
C GLY A 68 -0.43 1.15 -16.34
N LEU A 69 0.88 1.34 -16.49
CA LEU A 69 1.76 0.43 -17.24
C LEU A 69 1.79 -0.98 -16.63
N ILE A 70 1.93 -1.09 -15.30
CA ILE A 70 2.02 -2.40 -14.63
C ILE A 70 0.66 -3.10 -14.63
N THR A 71 -0.45 -2.36 -14.50
CA THR A 71 -1.79 -2.94 -14.66
C THR A 71 -2.03 -3.41 -16.10
N LEU A 72 -1.52 -2.72 -17.12
CA LEU A 72 -1.54 -3.21 -18.51
C LEU A 72 -0.68 -4.48 -18.66
N LEU A 73 0.50 -4.53 -18.06
CA LEU A 73 1.32 -5.74 -18.06
C LEU A 73 0.57 -6.92 -17.39
N MET A 74 -0.11 -6.69 -16.27
CA MET A 74 -0.99 -7.67 -15.63
C MET A 74 -2.09 -8.15 -16.59
N ALA A 75 -2.75 -7.22 -17.29
CA ALA A 75 -3.80 -7.53 -18.24
C ALA A 75 -3.35 -8.47 -19.35
N PHE A 76 -2.20 -8.18 -19.99
CA PHE A 76 -1.73 -8.94 -21.15
C PHE A 76 -0.97 -10.21 -20.78
N TYR A 77 -0.15 -10.18 -19.71
CA TYR A 77 0.69 -11.32 -19.36
C TYR A 77 -0.05 -12.39 -18.57
N THR A 78 -0.97 -11.97 -17.67
CA THR A 78 -1.66 -12.92 -16.79
C THR A 78 -3.09 -13.22 -17.20
N ASN A 79 -3.72 -12.31 -17.96
CA ASN A 79 -5.15 -12.31 -18.25
C ASN A 79 -6.02 -12.39 -16.97
N PHE A 80 -5.62 -11.67 -15.91
CA PHE A 80 -6.26 -11.66 -14.60
C PHE A 80 -6.92 -10.29 -14.33
N PRO A 81 -8.13 -10.22 -13.74
CA PRO A 81 -8.84 -8.97 -13.49
C PRO A 81 -8.29 -8.25 -12.23
N LEU A 82 -7.01 -7.96 -12.23
CA LEU A 82 -6.27 -7.44 -11.08
C LEU A 82 -5.53 -6.17 -11.46
N ALA A 83 -5.72 -5.11 -10.69
CA ALA A 83 -5.03 -3.85 -10.86
C ALA A 83 -3.95 -3.67 -9.80
N LEU A 84 -2.90 -2.93 -10.17
CA LEU A 84 -1.75 -2.63 -9.32
C LEU A 84 -1.55 -1.13 -9.20
N SER A 85 -1.06 -0.73 -8.05
CA SER A 85 -0.61 0.63 -7.78
C SER A 85 0.38 0.65 -6.62
N THR A 86 0.79 1.83 -6.19
CA THR A 86 1.77 2.00 -5.11
C THR A 86 1.27 1.43 -3.78
N GLY A 87 2.08 0.61 -3.14
CA GLY A 87 1.76 -0.10 -1.90
C GLY A 87 1.68 0.82 -0.69
N MET A 88 0.51 0.95 -0.08
CA MET A 88 0.25 1.90 1.00
C MET A 88 1.19 1.70 2.20
N GLY A 89 1.56 0.46 2.55
CA GLY A 89 2.44 0.20 3.68
C GLY A 89 3.82 0.82 3.51
N ALA A 90 4.52 0.48 2.45
CA ALA A 90 5.86 0.98 2.15
C ALA A 90 5.87 2.50 1.92
N ASN A 91 4.85 3.04 1.25
CA ASN A 91 4.71 4.46 0.95
C ASN A 91 4.80 5.32 2.20
N PHE A 92 4.02 4.99 3.22
CA PHE A 92 3.97 5.76 4.44
C PHE A 92 5.20 5.58 5.32
N ILE A 93 5.79 4.38 5.34
CA ILE A 93 7.03 4.13 6.08
C ILE A 93 8.17 4.96 5.48
N LEU A 94 8.41 4.81 4.19
CA LEU A 94 9.48 5.53 3.50
C LEU A 94 9.20 7.02 3.43
N GLY A 95 7.95 7.42 3.18
CA GLY A 95 7.54 8.82 3.16
C GLY A 95 7.75 9.52 4.50
N ALA A 96 7.42 8.89 5.62
CA ALA A 96 7.68 9.45 6.95
C ALA A 96 9.18 9.65 7.22
N LEU A 97 10.04 8.73 6.76
CA LEU A 97 11.49 8.84 6.88
C LEU A 97 12.07 9.95 5.99
N ILE A 98 11.52 10.13 4.78
CA ILE A 98 11.90 11.22 3.88
C ILE A 98 11.48 12.57 4.50
N GLN A 99 10.25 12.69 4.98
CA GLN A 99 9.74 13.92 5.60
C GLN A 99 10.50 14.31 6.87
N SER A 100 10.91 13.33 7.67
CA SER A 100 11.73 13.57 8.87
C SER A 100 13.22 13.81 8.58
N GLN A 101 13.63 13.84 7.31
CA GLN A 101 15.03 13.99 6.88
C GLN A 101 15.95 12.84 7.36
N ALA A 102 15.38 11.72 7.80
CA ALA A 102 16.15 10.55 8.25
C ALA A 102 16.63 9.68 7.08
N LEU A 103 16.01 9.81 5.90
CA LEU A 103 16.32 9.04 4.70
C LEU A 103 16.21 9.95 3.46
N SER A 104 17.20 9.87 2.55
CA SER A 104 17.08 10.55 1.25
C SER A 104 16.03 9.86 0.38
N PHE A 105 15.39 10.62 -0.52
CA PHE A 105 14.44 10.08 -1.47
C PHE A 105 15.08 8.98 -2.34
N GLY A 106 16.30 9.24 -2.82
CA GLY A 106 17.04 8.25 -3.61
C GLY A 106 17.37 6.98 -2.84
N ALA A 107 17.67 7.05 -1.54
CA ALA A 107 17.90 5.87 -0.71
C ALA A 107 16.61 5.06 -0.49
N ALA A 108 15.46 5.73 -0.32
CA ALA A 108 14.17 5.06 -0.27
C ALA A 108 13.88 4.29 -1.57
N MET A 109 14.22 4.88 -2.73
CA MET A 109 14.08 4.21 -4.03
C MET A 109 15.01 3.00 -4.17
N VAL A 110 16.25 3.08 -3.70
CA VAL A 110 17.18 1.93 -3.71
C VAL A 110 16.70 0.81 -2.78
N ILE A 111 16.20 1.14 -1.59
CA ILE A 111 15.58 0.16 -0.66
C ILE A 111 14.44 -0.58 -1.37
N THR A 112 13.55 0.17 -2.03
CA THR A 112 12.44 -0.40 -2.81
C THR A 112 12.95 -1.25 -3.97
N LEU A 113 13.96 -0.79 -4.70
CA LEU A 113 14.54 -1.53 -5.83
C LEU A 113 15.13 -2.87 -5.38
N ILE A 114 15.89 -2.88 -4.30
CA ILE A 114 16.47 -4.11 -3.74
C ILE A 114 15.35 -5.05 -3.28
N SER A 115 14.31 -4.56 -2.62
CA SER A 115 13.16 -5.37 -2.22
C SER A 115 12.47 -6.00 -3.43
N GLY A 116 12.27 -5.24 -4.51
CA GLY A 116 11.72 -5.73 -5.77
C GLY A 116 12.61 -6.77 -6.45
N ILE A 117 13.93 -6.56 -6.51
CA ILE A 117 14.88 -7.54 -7.06
C ILE A 117 14.84 -8.84 -6.26
N VAL A 118 14.83 -8.78 -4.93
CA VAL A 118 14.68 -9.96 -4.07
C VAL A 118 13.37 -10.67 -4.38
N PHE A 119 12.28 -9.93 -4.55
CA PHE A 119 10.98 -10.50 -4.90
C PHE A 119 10.99 -11.18 -6.27
N VAL A 120 11.58 -10.56 -7.30
CA VAL A 120 11.75 -11.18 -8.63
C VAL A 120 12.53 -12.48 -8.52
N LEU A 121 13.69 -12.47 -7.85
CA LEU A 121 14.53 -13.65 -7.69
C LEU A 121 13.78 -14.79 -6.99
N LEU A 122 13.12 -14.51 -5.89
CA LEU A 122 12.36 -15.51 -5.15
C LEU A 122 11.18 -16.09 -5.96
N THR A 123 10.54 -15.26 -6.77
CA THR A 123 9.45 -15.70 -7.65
C THR A 123 9.96 -16.57 -8.79
N VAL A 124 11.05 -16.15 -9.45
CA VAL A 124 11.65 -16.90 -10.59
C VAL A 124 12.23 -18.24 -10.13
N PHE A 125 12.88 -18.28 -8.97
CA PHE A 125 13.42 -19.53 -8.42
C PHE A 125 12.37 -20.43 -7.72
N GLY A 126 11.08 -20.02 -7.69
CA GLY A 126 10.01 -20.80 -7.06
C GLY A 126 10.13 -20.92 -5.55
N LEU A 127 10.91 -20.06 -4.90
CA LEU A 127 11.13 -20.07 -3.44
C LEU A 127 9.98 -19.44 -2.64
N ARG A 128 8.91 -19.04 -3.31
CA ARG A 128 7.72 -18.47 -2.69
C ARG A 128 7.14 -19.35 -1.60
N ASP A 129 7.00 -20.66 -1.86
CA ASP A 129 6.42 -21.61 -0.90
C ASP A 129 7.30 -21.77 0.34
N LEU A 130 8.61 -21.56 0.21
CA LEU A 130 9.53 -21.52 1.35
C LEU A 130 9.16 -20.35 2.27
N ILE A 131 8.99 -19.13 1.71
CA ILE A 131 8.66 -17.94 2.50
C ILE A 131 7.31 -18.10 3.20
N VAL A 132 6.32 -18.64 2.49
CA VAL A 132 4.99 -18.88 3.06
C VAL A 132 5.06 -19.86 4.26
N ARG A 133 5.97 -20.82 4.22
CA ARG A 133 6.15 -21.81 5.32
C ARG A 133 7.00 -21.28 6.46
N VAL A 134 7.96 -20.38 6.20
CA VAL A 134 8.94 -19.90 7.19
C VAL A 134 8.30 -19.03 8.27
N ILE A 135 7.39 -18.12 7.86
CA ILE A 135 6.76 -17.18 8.80
C ILE A 135 5.43 -17.77 9.31
N PRO A 136 5.23 -17.86 10.63
CA PRO A 136 3.98 -18.32 11.21
C PRO A 136 2.76 -17.54 10.70
N LYS A 137 1.61 -18.21 10.53
CA LYS A 137 0.38 -17.61 10.01
C LYS A 137 0.00 -16.34 10.79
N ASN A 138 0.02 -16.41 12.13
CA ASN A 138 -0.39 -15.31 12.99
C ASN A 138 0.53 -14.09 12.87
N ILE A 139 1.84 -14.31 12.65
CA ILE A 139 2.80 -13.21 12.39
C ILE A 139 2.50 -12.53 11.04
N LYS A 140 2.17 -13.27 9.99
CA LYS A 140 1.77 -12.70 8.69
C LYS A 140 0.54 -11.80 8.81
N ILE A 141 -0.47 -12.28 9.53
CA ILE A 141 -1.70 -11.53 9.78
C ILE A 141 -1.38 -10.27 10.59
N ALA A 142 -0.53 -10.40 11.62
CA ALA A 142 -0.11 -9.28 12.45
C ALA A 142 0.67 -8.21 11.66
N ILE A 143 1.49 -8.60 10.69
CA ILE A 143 2.19 -7.64 9.80
C ILE A 143 1.16 -6.78 9.06
N SER A 144 0.16 -7.39 8.43
CA SER A 144 -0.90 -6.66 7.72
C SER A 144 -1.71 -5.75 8.66
N ALA A 145 -2.10 -6.25 9.82
CA ALA A 145 -2.83 -5.47 10.82
C ALA A 145 -1.98 -4.31 11.37
N SER A 146 -0.69 -4.51 11.61
CA SER A 146 0.23 -3.47 12.06
C SER A 146 0.38 -2.36 11.00
N ILE A 147 0.47 -2.73 9.72
CA ILE A 147 0.44 -1.76 8.62
C ILE A 147 -0.89 -0.96 8.67
N GLY A 148 -2.01 -1.64 8.89
CA GLY A 148 -3.32 -0.99 9.02
C GLY A 148 -3.37 0.02 10.17
N PHE A 149 -2.87 -0.34 11.35
CA PHE A 149 -2.77 0.58 12.50
C PHE A 149 -1.87 1.77 12.20
N PHE A 150 -0.73 1.54 11.54
CA PHE A 150 0.20 2.61 11.17
C PHE A 150 -0.43 3.60 10.18
N ILE A 151 -1.11 3.09 9.14
CA ILE A 151 -1.81 3.94 8.16
C ILE A 151 -2.93 4.73 8.83
N ALA A 152 -3.73 4.09 9.71
CA ALA A 152 -4.76 4.78 10.46
C ALA A 152 -4.18 5.88 11.37
N TYR A 153 -3.09 5.58 12.10
CA TYR A 153 -2.35 6.56 12.91
C TYR A 153 -1.96 7.79 12.07
N LEU A 154 -1.35 7.57 10.89
CA LEU A 154 -0.97 8.66 9.99
C LEU A 154 -2.19 9.42 9.48
N GLY A 155 -3.29 8.73 9.20
CA GLY A 155 -4.56 9.36 8.83
C GLY A 155 -5.05 10.31 9.93
N PHE A 156 -5.13 9.85 11.19
CA PHE A 156 -5.53 10.66 12.34
C PHE A 156 -4.60 11.86 12.57
N LYS A 157 -3.29 11.64 12.47
CA LYS A 157 -2.28 12.69 12.63
C LYS A 157 -2.38 13.75 11.53
N ASN A 158 -2.38 13.33 10.28
CA ASN A 158 -2.27 14.25 9.14
C ASN A 158 -3.52 15.10 8.93
N CYS A 159 -4.72 14.58 9.22
CA CYS A 159 -5.94 15.38 9.15
C CYS A 159 -6.25 16.15 10.45
N GLY A 160 -5.40 16.07 11.46
CA GLY A 160 -5.54 16.82 12.70
C GLY A 160 -6.63 16.33 13.66
N ILE A 161 -7.28 15.19 13.38
CA ILE A 161 -8.26 14.58 14.32
C ILE A 161 -7.55 14.09 15.57
N GLY A 162 -6.32 13.56 15.44
CA GLY A 162 -5.46 13.17 16.55
C GLY A 162 -4.25 14.09 16.68
N SER A 163 -3.89 14.44 17.93
CA SER A 163 -2.64 15.12 18.27
C SER A 163 -1.71 14.14 18.97
N PHE A 164 -0.43 14.13 18.57
CA PHE A 164 0.57 13.17 19.04
C PHE A 164 1.86 13.85 19.53
N GLU A 165 1.90 15.18 19.58
CA GLU A 165 3.10 15.93 19.95
C GLU A 165 3.42 15.85 21.44
N ASN A 166 2.41 15.91 22.30
CA ASN A 166 2.53 15.88 23.77
C ASN A 166 1.82 14.66 24.38
N GLY A 167 1.76 13.56 23.63
CA GLY A 167 1.00 12.37 23.98
C GLY A 167 -0.19 12.16 23.03
N ILE A 168 -0.94 11.08 23.25
CA ILE A 168 -2.13 10.77 22.42
C ILE A 168 -3.31 11.59 22.94
N ALA A 169 -3.80 12.53 22.14
CA ALA A 169 -4.94 13.38 22.45
C ALA A 169 -5.80 13.62 21.20
N LEU A 170 -7.00 14.16 21.40
CA LEU A 170 -7.80 14.71 20.31
C LEU A 170 -7.18 16.04 19.86
N GLY A 171 -7.21 16.25 18.55
CA GLY A 171 -6.81 17.51 17.95
C GLY A 171 -7.83 18.65 18.20
N ASN A 172 -7.61 19.78 17.55
CA ASN A 172 -8.52 20.92 17.68
C ASN A 172 -9.79 20.70 16.86
N LEU A 173 -10.85 20.23 17.50
CA LEU A 173 -12.14 19.95 16.87
C LEU A 173 -12.90 21.20 16.40
N THR A 174 -12.39 22.42 16.68
CA THR A 174 -13.00 23.66 16.18
C THR A 174 -12.36 24.14 14.87
N ASP A 175 -11.28 23.51 14.45
CA ASP A 175 -10.64 23.80 13.17
C ASP A 175 -11.52 23.34 11.99
N PRO A 176 -11.84 24.21 11.03
CA PRO A 176 -12.64 23.85 9.85
C PRO A 176 -12.08 22.67 9.06
N ALA A 177 -10.74 22.51 8.96
CA ALA A 177 -10.11 21.41 8.29
C ALA A 177 -10.34 20.08 9.02
N VAL A 178 -10.28 20.10 10.38
CA VAL A 178 -10.54 18.91 11.21
C VAL A 178 -12.02 18.52 11.16
N LEU A 179 -12.94 19.48 11.24
CA LEU A 179 -14.37 19.21 11.09
C LEU A 179 -14.70 18.64 9.70
N LEU A 180 -14.07 19.18 8.67
CA LEU A 180 -14.22 18.69 7.31
C LEU A 180 -13.71 17.25 7.17
N ALA A 181 -12.58 16.90 7.82
CA ALA A 181 -12.05 15.55 7.85
C ALA A 181 -12.98 14.58 8.59
N ILE A 182 -13.53 14.97 9.72
CA ILE A 182 -14.54 14.16 10.44
C ILE A 182 -15.76 13.91 9.55
N GLY A 183 -16.26 14.95 8.88
CA GLY A 183 -17.36 14.84 7.91
C GLY A 183 -17.04 13.87 6.77
N GLY A 184 -15.81 13.94 6.23
CA GLY A 184 -15.32 13.02 5.21
C GLY A 184 -15.27 11.56 5.69
N LEU A 185 -14.79 11.31 6.93
CA LEU A 185 -14.76 9.97 7.52
C LEU A 185 -16.17 9.41 7.69
N LEU A 186 -17.09 10.20 8.23
CA LEU A 186 -18.50 9.80 8.39
C LEU A 186 -19.13 9.50 7.03
N LEU A 187 -18.83 10.31 6.01
CA LEU A 187 -19.33 10.08 4.66
C LEU A 187 -18.83 8.74 4.07
N ILE A 188 -17.53 8.40 4.24
CA ILE A 188 -17.01 7.10 3.82
C ILE A 188 -17.78 5.97 4.52
N ILE A 189 -17.97 6.07 5.83
CA ILE A 189 -18.67 5.04 6.63
C ILE A 189 -20.11 4.86 6.14
N VAL A 190 -20.85 5.96 5.96
CA VAL A 190 -22.24 5.93 5.50
C VAL A 190 -22.34 5.35 4.08
N LEU A 191 -21.52 5.82 3.14
CA LEU A 191 -21.53 5.31 1.77
C LEU A 191 -21.17 3.81 1.70
N ASN A 192 -20.23 3.35 2.54
CA ASN A 192 -19.93 1.92 2.64
C ASN A 192 -21.08 1.12 3.26
N ALA A 193 -21.73 1.63 4.29
CA ALA A 193 -22.92 0.99 4.90
C ALA A 193 -24.06 0.85 3.88
N LEU A 194 -24.16 1.80 2.94
CA LEU A 194 -25.10 1.76 1.82
C LEU A 194 -24.61 0.94 0.61
N ASN A 195 -23.46 0.27 0.72
CA ASN A 195 -22.82 -0.51 -0.34
C ASN A 195 -22.54 0.29 -1.63
N VAL A 196 -22.26 1.60 -1.50
CA VAL A 196 -21.90 2.46 -2.63
C VAL A 196 -20.48 2.15 -3.08
N LYS A 197 -20.31 1.69 -4.32
CA LYS A 197 -18.98 1.44 -4.90
C LYS A 197 -18.22 2.75 -5.07
N GLY A 198 -16.90 2.74 -4.74
CA GLY A 198 -16.07 3.94 -4.80
C GLY A 198 -16.32 4.95 -3.66
N ALA A 199 -16.89 4.53 -2.52
CA ALA A 199 -17.19 5.37 -1.37
C ALA A 199 -16.03 6.26 -0.94
N ILE A 200 -14.78 5.74 -0.95
CA ILE A 200 -13.57 6.49 -0.60
C ILE A 200 -13.36 7.65 -1.59
N LEU A 201 -13.39 7.38 -2.89
CA LEU A 201 -13.19 8.41 -3.92
C LEU A 201 -14.28 9.46 -3.87
N ILE A 202 -15.56 9.05 -3.73
CA ILE A 202 -16.70 9.98 -3.62
C ILE A 202 -16.52 10.89 -2.41
N SER A 203 -16.09 10.34 -1.26
CA SER A 203 -15.84 11.14 -0.07
C SER A 203 -14.68 12.11 -0.27
N ILE A 204 -13.58 11.69 -0.87
CA ILE A 204 -12.45 12.58 -1.18
C ILE A 204 -12.91 13.74 -2.06
N ILE A 205 -13.65 13.46 -3.13
CA ILE A 205 -14.17 14.50 -4.04
C ILE A 205 -15.11 15.45 -3.29
N ALA A 206 -16.08 14.91 -2.54
CA ALA A 206 -17.04 15.71 -1.80
C ALA A 206 -16.35 16.61 -0.75
N THR A 207 -15.42 16.03 0.04
CA THR A 207 -14.65 16.76 1.05
C THR A 207 -13.78 17.83 0.41
N THR A 208 -13.14 17.54 -0.72
CA THR A 208 -12.34 18.52 -1.47
C THR A 208 -13.18 19.67 -1.96
N LEU A 209 -14.37 19.41 -2.55
CA LEU A 209 -15.28 20.43 -3.03
C LEU A 209 -15.85 21.30 -1.91
N ILE A 210 -16.24 20.70 -0.79
CA ILE A 210 -16.72 21.42 0.40
C ILE A 210 -15.57 22.24 1.01
N GLY A 211 -14.33 21.77 0.92
CA GLY A 211 -13.14 22.48 1.37
C GLY A 211 -12.84 23.78 0.62
N ILE A 212 -13.34 23.97 -0.61
CA ILE A 212 -13.13 25.20 -1.38
C ILE A 212 -13.72 26.43 -0.69
N PRO A 213 -15.04 26.48 -0.38
CA PRO A 213 -15.63 27.63 0.29
C PRO A 213 -15.12 27.81 1.74
N LEU A 214 -14.56 26.77 2.35
CA LEU A 214 -13.99 26.84 3.70
C LEU A 214 -12.52 27.31 3.69
N GLY A 215 -11.92 27.57 2.51
CA GLY A 215 -10.52 27.97 2.39
C GLY A 215 -9.51 26.87 2.69
N VAL A 216 -9.94 25.61 2.81
CA VAL A 216 -9.09 24.44 3.08
C VAL A 216 -8.50 23.88 1.79
N THR A 217 -9.20 24.05 0.68
CA THR A 217 -8.79 23.54 -0.65
C THR A 217 -8.55 24.69 -1.61
N THR A 218 -7.38 24.68 -2.27
CA THR A 218 -7.04 25.63 -3.36
C THR A 218 -6.93 24.87 -4.67
N LEU A 219 -7.74 25.24 -5.67
CA LEU A 219 -7.70 24.67 -7.01
C LEU A 219 -6.84 25.53 -7.93
N ASN A 220 -5.73 24.97 -8.43
CA ASN A 220 -4.80 25.64 -9.34
C ASN A 220 -4.98 25.17 -10.81
N GLY A 221 -6.16 24.68 -11.17
CA GLY A 221 -6.49 24.15 -12.49
C GLY A 221 -7.07 22.74 -12.42
N VAL A 222 -7.61 22.27 -13.54
CA VAL A 222 -8.21 20.93 -13.66
C VAL A 222 -7.29 20.01 -14.45
N ALA A 223 -6.62 20.50 -15.47
CA ALA A 223 -5.74 19.72 -16.32
C ALA A 223 -4.50 20.53 -16.70
N ALA A 224 -3.37 19.84 -16.81
CA ALA A 224 -2.10 20.41 -17.28
C ALA A 224 -1.30 19.35 -18.03
N MET A 225 -0.39 19.81 -18.89
CA MET A 225 0.63 18.93 -19.46
C MET A 225 1.67 18.59 -18.38
N PRO A 226 2.18 17.34 -18.35
CA PRO A 226 3.25 16.94 -17.43
C PRO A 226 4.49 17.82 -17.57
N ASP A 227 5.05 18.26 -16.46
CA ASP A 227 6.34 18.93 -16.45
C ASP A 227 7.47 17.89 -16.41
N PHE A 228 8.15 17.72 -17.51
CA PHE A 228 9.26 16.77 -17.64
C PHE A 228 10.49 17.16 -16.81
N GLY A 229 10.65 18.45 -16.46
CA GLY A 229 11.73 18.92 -15.59
C GLY A 229 11.55 18.40 -14.16
N GLU A 230 10.34 18.50 -13.61
CA GLU A 230 10.00 17.94 -12.27
C GLU A 230 10.13 16.42 -12.25
N LEU A 231 9.73 15.73 -13.33
CA LEU A 231 9.87 14.26 -13.42
C LEU A 231 11.34 13.82 -13.37
N GLY A 232 12.27 14.60 -13.92
CA GLY A 232 13.70 14.32 -13.88
C GLY A 232 14.29 14.26 -12.47
N ASN A 233 13.73 15.00 -11.51
CA ASN A 233 14.17 14.97 -10.12
C ASN A 233 13.75 13.69 -9.38
N VAL A 234 12.67 13.06 -9.86
CA VAL A 234 12.05 11.91 -9.20
C VAL A 234 12.47 10.60 -9.85
N MET A 235 12.47 10.56 -11.19
CA MET A 235 12.82 9.34 -11.96
C MET A 235 14.32 9.10 -11.92
N PHE A 236 14.70 7.83 -11.76
CA PHE A 236 16.09 7.35 -11.70
C PHE A 236 16.94 8.01 -10.62
N ASN A 237 16.31 8.65 -9.63
CA ASN A 237 17.00 9.19 -8.46
C ASN A 237 17.33 8.04 -7.51
N LEU A 238 18.56 7.54 -7.57
CA LEU A 238 19.03 6.40 -6.79
C LEU A 238 20.24 6.82 -5.95
N ASP A 239 20.13 6.67 -4.63
CA ASP A 239 21.22 6.93 -3.69
C ASP A 239 21.51 5.65 -2.89
N PHE A 240 22.70 5.08 -3.10
CA PHE A 240 23.11 3.85 -2.42
C PHE A 240 23.73 4.09 -1.04
N LYS A 241 23.87 5.37 -0.62
CA LYS A 241 24.44 5.69 0.66
C LYS A 241 23.50 5.30 1.80
N GLY A 242 24.01 4.64 2.80
CA GLY A 242 23.25 4.26 4.00
C GLY A 242 22.29 3.07 3.82
N VAL A 243 22.06 2.60 2.59
CA VAL A 243 21.12 1.48 2.34
C VAL A 243 21.63 0.15 2.91
N PHE A 244 22.92 -0.08 2.86
CA PHE A 244 23.57 -1.30 3.40
C PHE A 244 23.90 -1.23 4.89
N THR A 245 23.25 -0.32 5.62
CA THR A 245 23.26 -0.28 7.09
C THR A 245 22.26 -1.28 7.66
N ALA A 246 22.34 -1.58 8.96
CA ALA A 246 21.35 -2.43 9.62
C ALA A 246 19.92 -1.91 9.43
N SER A 247 19.71 -0.60 9.61
CA SER A 247 18.40 0.05 9.41
C SER A 247 17.92 -0.04 7.96
N GLY A 248 18.80 0.19 6.98
CA GLY A 248 18.46 0.08 5.57
C GLY A 248 18.07 -1.34 5.16
N LEU A 249 18.81 -2.37 5.63
CA LEU A 249 18.49 -3.78 5.35
C LEU A 249 17.17 -4.21 6.00
N ILE A 250 16.84 -3.69 7.19
CA ILE A 250 15.55 -3.90 7.84
C ILE A 250 14.42 -3.29 7.01
N LEU A 251 14.61 -2.07 6.48
CA LEU A 251 13.63 -1.44 5.60
C LEU A 251 13.42 -2.23 4.31
N VAL A 252 14.49 -2.76 3.69
CA VAL A 252 14.36 -3.68 2.54
C VAL A 252 13.51 -4.89 2.90
N PHE A 253 13.77 -5.51 4.06
CA PHE A 253 12.98 -6.62 4.57
C PHE A 253 11.51 -6.23 4.78
N VAL A 254 11.24 -5.11 5.44
CA VAL A 254 9.87 -4.62 5.71
C VAL A 254 9.12 -4.35 4.40
N CYS A 255 9.75 -3.67 3.45
CA CYS A 255 9.15 -3.40 2.14
C CYS A 255 8.85 -4.70 1.38
N PHE A 256 9.82 -5.63 1.34
CA PHE A 256 9.65 -6.91 0.67
C PHE A 256 8.51 -7.74 1.28
N PHE A 257 8.52 -7.94 2.61
CA PHE A 257 7.49 -8.77 3.25
C PHE A 257 6.12 -8.13 3.23
N GLY A 258 6.05 -6.81 3.43
CA GLY A 258 4.81 -6.06 3.32
C GLY A 258 4.17 -6.21 1.94
N ASP A 259 4.97 -6.10 0.89
CA ASP A 259 4.55 -6.24 -0.50
C ASP A 259 4.15 -7.69 -0.82
N PHE A 260 5.01 -8.65 -0.52
CA PHE A 260 4.80 -10.07 -0.78
C PHE A 260 3.50 -10.60 -0.15
N PHE A 261 3.26 -10.31 1.15
CA PHE A 261 2.05 -10.81 1.82
C PHE A 261 0.79 -10.04 1.43
N SER A 262 0.91 -8.75 1.13
CA SER A 262 -0.19 -7.97 0.56
C SER A 262 -0.65 -8.58 -0.76
N THR A 263 0.31 -8.87 -1.66
CA THR A 263 0.03 -9.49 -2.95
C THR A 263 -0.54 -10.89 -2.81
N LEU A 264 0.01 -11.71 -1.91
CA LEU A 264 -0.53 -13.06 -1.65
C LEU A 264 -2.01 -12.99 -1.22
N GLY A 265 -2.31 -12.15 -0.24
CA GLY A 265 -3.68 -11.98 0.27
C GLY A 265 -4.62 -11.45 -0.81
N THR A 266 -4.20 -10.43 -1.54
CA THR A 266 -5.02 -9.78 -2.58
C THR A 266 -5.28 -10.71 -3.77
N VAL A 267 -4.25 -11.37 -4.29
CA VAL A 267 -4.38 -12.30 -5.43
C VAL A 267 -5.34 -13.44 -5.09
N LEU A 268 -5.21 -14.04 -3.90
CA LEU A 268 -6.12 -15.11 -3.47
C LEU A 268 -7.54 -14.60 -3.21
N ALA A 269 -7.71 -13.41 -2.64
CA ALA A 269 -9.03 -12.81 -2.41
C ALA A 269 -9.75 -12.54 -3.74
N VAL A 270 -9.06 -11.94 -4.72
CA VAL A 270 -9.60 -11.66 -6.05
C VAL A 270 -9.90 -12.97 -6.80
N ALA A 271 -8.99 -13.95 -6.74
CA ALA A 271 -9.18 -15.27 -7.37
C ALA A 271 -10.40 -16.01 -6.80
N ASN A 272 -10.56 -15.97 -5.48
CA ASN A 272 -11.72 -16.58 -4.80
C ASN A 272 -13.04 -15.93 -5.27
N ARG A 273 -13.11 -14.60 -5.27
CA ARG A 273 -14.29 -13.86 -5.76
C ARG A 273 -14.58 -14.10 -7.24
N ALA A 274 -13.54 -14.33 -8.05
CA ALA A 274 -13.65 -14.64 -9.46
C ALA A 274 -13.97 -16.12 -9.76
N ASN A 275 -14.05 -17.00 -8.74
CA ASN A 275 -14.16 -18.45 -8.84
C ASN A 275 -13.04 -19.07 -9.70
N MET A 276 -11.78 -18.65 -9.45
CA MET A 276 -10.60 -19.10 -10.19
C MET A 276 -9.69 -20.03 -9.37
N LEU A 277 -10.03 -20.28 -8.10
CA LEU A 277 -9.30 -21.22 -7.25
C LEU A 277 -9.64 -22.67 -7.64
N ASP A 278 -8.65 -23.54 -7.50
CA ASP A 278 -8.84 -24.99 -7.62
C ASP A 278 -9.52 -25.60 -6.37
N GLU A 279 -9.78 -26.91 -6.39
CA GLU A 279 -10.44 -27.63 -5.29
C GLU A 279 -9.64 -27.57 -3.96
N ASN A 280 -8.33 -27.29 -4.04
CA ASN A 280 -7.45 -27.13 -2.89
C ASN A 280 -7.30 -25.68 -2.41
N GLY A 281 -8.03 -24.74 -3.02
CA GLY A 281 -7.97 -23.32 -2.71
C GLY A 281 -6.71 -22.60 -3.25
N ASN A 282 -6.01 -23.19 -4.22
CA ASN A 282 -4.87 -22.57 -4.88
C ASN A 282 -5.28 -21.93 -6.21
N LEU A 283 -4.56 -20.87 -6.60
CA LEU A 283 -4.71 -20.27 -7.91
C LEU A 283 -3.69 -20.89 -8.89
N PRO A 284 -4.11 -21.63 -9.92
CA PRO A 284 -3.21 -22.13 -10.95
C PRO A 284 -2.50 -20.96 -11.66
N GLY A 285 -1.17 -21.01 -11.76
CA GLY A 285 -0.38 -19.97 -12.42
C GLY A 285 -0.20 -18.69 -11.59
N ILE A 286 -0.34 -18.76 -10.27
CA ILE A 286 -0.20 -17.64 -9.33
C ILE A 286 1.20 -16.97 -9.40
N GLU A 287 2.22 -17.67 -9.88
CA GLU A 287 3.56 -17.13 -10.13
C GLU A 287 3.57 -15.95 -11.10
N ARG A 288 2.62 -15.91 -12.05
CA ARG A 288 2.54 -14.82 -13.05
C ARG A 288 2.13 -13.48 -12.45
N PRO A 289 0.99 -13.38 -11.69
CA PRO A 289 0.67 -12.15 -10.96
C PRO A 289 1.79 -11.68 -10.03
N PHE A 290 2.47 -12.62 -9.32
CA PHE A 290 3.59 -12.29 -8.45
C PHE A 290 4.79 -11.74 -9.21
N LEU A 291 5.10 -12.29 -10.39
CA LEU A 291 6.18 -11.77 -11.22
C LEU A 291 5.88 -10.36 -11.72
N VAL A 292 4.64 -10.08 -12.13
CA VAL A 292 4.22 -8.74 -12.56
C VAL A 292 4.34 -7.74 -11.41
N ASP A 293 3.94 -8.13 -10.21
CA ASP A 293 4.03 -7.33 -9.00
C ASP A 293 5.49 -6.99 -8.66
N ALA A 294 6.36 -8.01 -8.63
CA ALA A 294 7.78 -7.85 -8.37
C ALA A 294 8.49 -6.96 -9.40
N ILE A 295 8.19 -7.14 -10.70
CA ILE A 295 8.67 -6.26 -11.78
C ILE A 295 8.12 -4.84 -11.59
N GLY A 296 6.84 -4.73 -11.19
CA GLY A 296 6.18 -3.47 -10.88
C GLY A 296 6.93 -2.71 -9.80
N THR A 297 7.32 -3.36 -8.72
CA THR A 297 8.11 -2.77 -7.63
C THR A 297 9.48 -2.27 -8.12
N CYS A 298 10.18 -3.03 -8.97
CA CYS A 298 11.44 -2.56 -9.57
C CYS A 298 11.22 -1.32 -10.46
N ILE A 299 10.19 -1.32 -11.31
CA ILE A 299 9.87 -0.17 -12.18
C ILE A 299 9.39 1.00 -11.33
N GLY A 300 8.60 0.76 -10.28
CA GLY A 300 8.18 1.77 -9.31
C GLY A 300 9.37 2.51 -8.73
N ALA A 301 10.34 1.79 -8.21
CA ALA A 301 11.58 2.36 -7.66
C ALA A 301 12.34 3.22 -8.67
N LEU A 302 12.47 2.78 -9.92
CA LEU A 302 13.14 3.53 -10.98
C LEU A 302 12.38 4.77 -11.42
N THR A 303 11.06 4.81 -11.22
CA THR A 303 10.20 5.94 -11.59
C THR A 303 9.87 6.85 -10.41
N GLY A 304 10.50 6.65 -9.26
CA GLY A 304 10.32 7.47 -8.07
C GLY A 304 9.08 7.12 -7.24
N ASN A 305 8.61 5.89 -7.36
CA ASN A 305 7.56 5.35 -6.51
C ASN A 305 8.13 4.24 -5.62
N THR A 306 7.46 4.00 -4.52
CA THR A 306 7.77 2.89 -3.62
C THR A 306 7.25 1.57 -4.21
N THR A 307 7.07 0.53 -3.40
CA THR A 307 6.59 -0.78 -3.90
C THR A 307 5.30 -0.62 -4.70
N ILE A 308 5.20 -1.36 -5.79
CA ILE A 308 3.95 -1.48 -6.58
C ILE A 308 3.33 -2.82 -6.23
N THR A 309 2.13 -2.79 -5.69
CA THR A 309 1.45 -4.00 -5.20
C THR A 309 0.06 -4.15 -5.80
N THR A 310 -0.48 -5.34 -5.69
CA THR A 310 -1.85 -5.66 -6.10
C THR A 310 -2.88 -5.06 -5.14
N PHE A 311 -4.01 -4.60 -5.66
CA PHE A 311 -5.06 -3.93 -4.89
C PHE A 311 -6.29 -4.81 -4.71
N VAL A 312 -6.72 -4.96 -3.45
CA VAL A 312 -7.92 -5.74 -3.07
C VAL A 312 -9.21 -5.11 -3.62
N GLU A 313 -9.20 -3.82 -3.92
CA GLU A 313 -10.28 -3.09 -4.59
C GLU A 313 -10.63 -3.68 -5.96
N SER A 314 -9.74 -4.45 -6.57
CA SER A 314 -10.02 -5.24 -7.78
C SER A 314 -11.20 -6.21 -7.59
N THR A 315 -11.50 -6.61 -6.36
CA THR A 315 -12.69 -7.41 -6.04
C THR A 315 -13.98 -6.70 -6.44
N SER A 316 -14.04 -5.37 -6.37
CA SER A 316 -15.20 -4.58 -6.78
C SER A 316 -15.51 -4.72 -8.28
N GLY A 317 -14.45 -4.76 -9.12
CA GLY A 317 -14.59 -5.05 -10.54
C GLY A 317 -15.02 -6.49 -10.80
N VAL A 318 -14.48 -7.45 -10.05
CA VAL A 318 -14.90 -8.86 -10.13
C VAL A 318 -16.37 -9.02 -9.73
N GLU A 319 -16.84 -8.33 -8.70
CA GLU A 319 -18.24 -8.28 -8.29
C GLU A 319 -19.15 -7.63 -9.36
N ALA A 320 -18.59 -6.69 -10.15
CA ALA A 320 -19.30 -6.12 -11.31
C ALA A 320 -19.28 -7.03 -12.54
N GLY A 321 -18.70 -8.23 -12.44
CA GLY A 321 -18.69 -9.25 -13.50
C GLY A 321 -17.34 -9.39 -14.22
N GLY A 322 -16.31 -8.67 -13.86
CA GLY A 322 -14.96 -8.80 -14.42
C GLY A 322 -14.35 -10.18 -14.16
N ARG A 323 -13.77 -10.79 -15.18
CA ARG A 323 -13.20 -12.15 -15.11
C ARG A 323 -11.87 -12.28 -15.84
N THR A 324 -11.47 -11.25 -16.57
CA THR A 324 -10.32 -11.34 -17.49
C THR A 324 -9.41 -10.14 -17.39
N GLY A 325 -8.26 -10.20 -18.06
CA GLY A 325 -7.35 -9.07 -18.17
C GLY A 325 -7.94 -7.85 -18.89
N LEU A 326 -9.09 -7.96 -19.55
CA LEU A 326 -9.76 -6.79 -20.15
C LEU A 326 -10.23 -5.81 -19.08
N THR A 327 -10.68 -6.27 -17.91
CA THR A 327 -10.95 -5.45 -16.72
C THR A 327 -9.71 -4.67 -16.31
N ALA A 328 -8.57 -5.34 -16.16
CA ALA A 328 -7.30 -4.70 -15.82
C ALA A 328 -6.81 -3.73 -16.91
N LEU A 329 -6.99 -4.07 -18.19
CA LEU A 329 -6.65 -3.18 -19.32
C LEU A 329 -7.41 -1.86 -19.23
N VAL A 330 -8.72 -1.90 -18.98
CA VAL A 330 -9.53 -0.68 -18.84
C VAL A 330 -9.05 0.15 -17.64
N THR A 331 -8.81 -0.49 -16.50
CA THR A 331 -8.30 0.17 -15.30
C THR A 331 -6.94 0.83 -15.56
N GLY A 332 -6.02 0.14 -16.23
CA GLY A 332 -4.70 0.67 -16.58
C GLY A 332 -4.78 1.88 -17.52
N ILE A 333 -5.65 1.85 -18.52
CA ILE A 333 -5.90 3.00 -19.42
C ILE A 333 -6.44 4.18 -18.63
N MET A 334 -7.37 3.95 -17.70
CA MET A 334 -7.92 5.02 -16.87
C MET A 334 -6.84 5.69 -16.01
N PHE A 335 -5.91 4.92 -15.42
CA PHE A 335 -4.76 5.48 -14.72
C PHE A 335 -3.89 6.36 -15.64
N LEU A 336 -3.58 5.91 -16.85
CA LEU A 336 -2.79 6.72 -17.79
C LEU A 336 -3.49 8.03 -18.18
N LEU A 337 -4.81 8.01 -18.33
CA LEU A 337 -5.58 9.22 -18.64
C LEU A 337 -5.55 10.25 -17.50
N THR A 338 -5.40 9.82 -16.24
CA THR A 338 -5.33 10.74 -15.10
C THR A 338 -4.03 11.54 -15.03
N ILE A 339 -3.00 11.19 -15.79
CA ILE A 339 -1.74 11.95 -15.86
C ILE A 339 -2.01 13.42 -16.19
N PHE A 340 -2.95 13.68 -17.10
CA PHE A 340 -3.34 15.03 -17.50
C PHE A 340 -4.19 15.75 -16.45
N LEU A 341 -4.71 15.05 -15.45
CA LEU A 341 -5.53 15.59 -14.36
C LEU A 341 -4.71 15.85 -13.09
N ALA A 342 -3.38 15.85 -13.16
CA ALA A 342 -2.49 16.04 -12.01
C ALA A 342 -2.85 17.26 -11.15
N PRO A 343 -3.18 18.46 -11.68
CA PRO A 343 -3.55 19.61 -10.85
C PRO A 343 -4.76 19.33 -9.94
N LEU A 344 -5.73 18.56 -10.43
CA LEU A 344 -6.93 18.19 -9.67
C LEU A 344 -6.57 17.30 -8.47
N PHE A 345 -5.72 16.28 -8.69
CA PHE A 345 -5.32 15.36 -7.62
C PHE A 345 -4.38 16.01 -6.60
N VAL A 346 -3.51 16.91 -7.06
CA VAL A 346 -2.58 17.66 -6.17
C VAL A 346 -3.31 18.64 -5.27
N ALA A 347 -4.44 19.19 -5.71
CA ALA A 347 -5.27 20.10 -4.93
C ALA A 347 -6.00 19.44 -3.75
N ILE A 348 -6.06 18.10 -3.70
CA ILE A 348 -6.75 17.35 -2.65
C ILE A 348 -6.05 17.55 -1.30
N PRO A 349 -6.73 18.13 -0.28
CA PRO A 349 -6.13 18.43 1.02
C PRO A 349 -6.04 17.19 1.92
N TYR A 350 -5.26 17.27 2.99
CA TYR A 350 -5.22 16.24 4.01
C TYR A 350 -6.56 15.98 4.71
N ALA A 351 -7.39 17.03 4.83
CA ALA A 351 -8.76 16.87 5.32
C ALA A 351 -9.59 15.89 4.49
N ALA A 352 -9.24 15.67 3.23
CA ALA A 352 -9.90 14.69 2.36
C ALA A 352 -9.17 13.33 2.31
N THR A 353 -7.83 13.31 2.32
CA THR A 353 -7.05 12.06 2.24
C THR A 353 -6.90 11.37 3.59
N GLY A 354 -6.82 12.10 4.70
CA GLY A 354 -6.71 11.53 6.05
C GLY A 354 -7.84 10.56 6.41
N PRO A 355 -9.11 10.91 6.22
CA PRO A 355 -10.25 10.01 6.39
C PRO A 355 -10.14 8.72 5.57
N ALA A 356 -9.67 8.83 4.33
CA ALA A 356 -9.44 7.66 3.48
C ALA A 356 -8.39 6.72 4.08
N LEU A 357 -7.28 7.27 4.63
CA LEU A 357 -6.23 6.50 5.29
C LEU A 357 -6.76 5.78 6.54
N ILE A 358 -7.53 6.49 7.38
CA ILE A 358 -8.15 5.89 8.56
C ILE A 358 -9.01 4.70 8.15
N TYR A 359 -9.82 4.86 7.11
CA TYR A 359 -10.71 3.80 6.64
C TYR A 359 -9.96 2.63 6.00
N VAL A 360 -8.93 2.90 5.18
CA VAL A 360 -8.06 1.85 4.59
C VAL A 360 -7.33 1.09 5.69
N GLY A 361 -6.80 1.79 6.69
CA GLY A 361 -6.21 1.16 7.87
C GLY A 361 -7.20 0.20 8.55
N PHE A 362 -8.44 0.63 8.74
CA PHE A 362 -9.51 -0.21 9.30
C PHE A 362 -9.79 -1.46 8.45
N LEU A 363 -9.80 -1.34 7.11
CA LEU A 363 -10.00 -2.50 6.23
C LEU A 363 -8.88 -3.54 6.37
N MET A 364 -7.65 -3.12 6.63
CA MET A 364 -6.50 -4.02 6.82
C MET A 364 -6.56 -4.78 8.16
N LEU A 365 -7.36 -4.32 9.12
CA LEU A 365 -7.56 -5.02 10.39
C LEU A 365 -8.46 -6.26 10.29
N LYS A 366 -9.14 -6.49 9.16
CA LYS A 366 -10.05 -7.64 9.02
C LYS A 366 -9.41 -9.00 9.33
N GLY A 367 -8.12 -9.16 8.99
CA GLY A 367 -7.37 -10.38 9.30
C GLY A 367 -7.15 -10.64 10.80
N PHE A 368 -7.29 -9.62 11.64
CA PHE A 368 -7.07 -9.74 13.08
C PHE A 368 -7.96 -10.82 13.73
N THR A 369 -9.18 -11.00 13.25
CA THR A 369 -10.11 -12.03 13.75
C THR A 369 -9.67 -13.47 13.45
N GLU A 370 -8.68 -13.65 12.58
CA GLU A 370 -8.13 -14.96 12.23
C GLU A 370 -6.98 -15.38 13.16
N ILE A 371 -6.52 -14.48 14.06
CA ILE A 371 -5.52 -14.80 15.08
C ILE A 371 -6.18 -15.60 16.18
N ASP A 372 -5.62 -16.76 16.51
CA ASP A 372 -6.09 -17.56 17.63
C ASP A 372 -5.56 -17.00 18.95
N PHE A 373 -6.41 -16.25 19.66
CA PHE A 373 -6.10 -15.67 20.97
C PHE A 373 -6.18 -16.66 22.12
N THR A 374 -6.66 -17.88 21.89
CA THR A 374 -6.70 -18.93 22.92
C THR A 374 -5.34 -19.59 23.14
N ASP A 375 -4.49 -19.61 22.09
CA ASP A 375 -3.09 -20.05 22.21
C ASP A 375 -2.19 -18.84 22.47
N PHE A 376 -1.73 -18.71 23.73
CA PHE A 376 -0.86 -17.61 24.16
C PHE A 376 0.43 -17.52 23.35
N ASP A 377 1.03 -18.64 22.95
CA ASP A 377 2.31 -18.69 22.22
C ASP A 377 2.18 -18.10 20.83
N GLU A 378 1.02 -18.29 20.22
CA GLU A 378 0.73 -17.82 18.88
C GLU A 378 0.15 -16.39 18.87
N ALA A 379 -0.49 -15.96 19.96
CA ALA A 379 -1.18 -14.67 20.04
C ALA A 379 -0.28 -13.53 20.51
N ILE A 380 0.64 -13.79 21.46
CA ILE A 380 1.36 -12.70 22.15
C ILE A 380 2.29 -11.90 21.23
N GLY A 381 3.03 -12.57 20.34
CA GLY A 381 3.87 -11.91 19.35
C GLY A 381 3.09 -10.95 18.45
N PRO A 382 2.01 -11.40 17.77
CA PRO A 382 1.04 -10.57 17.08
C PRO A 382 0.51 -9.38 17.88
N CYS A 383 0.07 -9.60 19.12
CA CYS A 383 -0.44 -8.53 19.98
C CYS A 383 0.61 -7.44 20.23
N VAL A 384 1.83 -7.85 20.62
CA VAL A 384 2.93 -6.92 20.87
C VAL A 384 3.29 -6.15 19.59
N MET A 385 3.34 -6.82 18.44
CA MET A 385 3.60 -6.20 17.14
C MET A 385 2.62 -5.05 16.84
N MET A 386 1.33 -5.31 16.97
CA MET A 386 0.29 -4.32 16.70
C MET A 386 0.31 -3.16 17.71
N MET A 387 0.45 -3.48 19.00
CA MET A 387 0.48 -2.47 20.07
C MET A 387 1.70 -1.55 19.93
N PHE A 388 2.89 -2.10 19.73
CA PHE A 388 4.08 -1.30 19.53
C PHE A 388 3.99 -0.42 18.28
N THR A 389 3.46 -0.95 17.18
CA THR A 389 3.22 -0.14 15.97
C THR A 389 2.29 1.03 16.25
N ALA A 390 1.15 0.77 16.91
CA ALA A 390 0.14 1.80 17.17
C ALA A 390 0.66 2.88 18.13
N PHE A 391 1.34 2.50 19.22
CA PHE A 391 1.81 3.45 20.24
C PHE A 391 3.10 4.18 19.88
N THR A 392 3.98 3.56 19.10
CA THR A 392 5.23 4.22 18.67
C THR A 392 5.07 4.99 17.35
N GLY A 393 3.94 4.78 16.63
CA GLY A 393 3.77 5.31 15.29
C GLY A 393 4.87 4.85 14.32
N ASN A 394 5.45 3.66 14.57
CA ASN A 394 6.54 3.11 13.79
C ASN A 394 6.37 1.59 13.62
N ILE A 395 6.19 1.18 12.36
CA ILE A 395 5.96 -0.23 12.03
C ILE A 395 7.18 -1.11 12.29
N THR A 396 8.41 -0.57 12.11
CA THR A 396 9.64 -1.34 12.34
C THR A 396 9.77 -1.71 13.80
N ASN A 397 9.43 -0.79 14.72
CA ASN A 397 9.39 -1.05 16.16
C ASN A 397 8.37 -2.16 16.49
N GLY A 398 7.20 -2.11 15.87
CA GLY A 398 6.17 -3.15 16.05
C GLY A 398 6.64 -4.51 15.56
N LEU A 399 7.13 -4.58 14.32
CA LEU A 399 7.66 -5.81 13.73
C LEU A 399 8.78 -6.40 14.59
N GLY A 400 9.74 -5.57 14.98
CA GLY A 400 10.88 -5.98 15.81
C GLY A 400 10.42 -6.56 17.15
N ALA A 401 9.61 -5.82 17.89
CA ALA A 401 9.10 -6.25 19.19
C ALA A 401 8.28 -7.56 19.07
N GLY A 402 7.39 -7.65 18.08
CA GLY A 402 6.54 -8.83 17.89
C GLY A 402 7.33 -10.09 17.53
N ILE A 403 8.31 -9.99 16.63
CA ILE A 403 9.18 -11.12 16.25
C ILE A 403 10.03 -11.58 17.45
N ILE A 404 10.64 -10.62 18.17
CA ILE A 404 11.46 -10.94 19.35
C ILE A 404 10.62 -11.67 20.41
N VAL A 405 9.44 -11.14 20.73
CA VAL A 405 8.56 -11.75 21.74
C VAL A 405 8.07 -13.12 21.30
N HIS A 406 7.67 -13.29 20.03
CA HIS A 406 7.25 -14.60 19.51
C HIS A 406 8.34 -15.66 19.65
N VAL A 407 9.59 -15.35 19.25
CA VAL A 407 10.72 -16.25 19.36
C VAL A 407 11.03 -16.55 20.83
N LEU A 408 11.06 -15.53 21.69
CA LEU A 408 11.36 -15.66 23.11
C LEU A 408 10.35 -16.55 23.82
N VAL A 409 9.05 -16.36 23.61
CA VAL A 409 8.01 -17.14 24.26
C VAL A 409 8.07 -18.61 23.84
N LYS A 410 8.27 -18.91 22.55
CA LYS A 410 8.46 -20.29 22.08
C LYS A 410 9.71 -20.94 22.66
N LEU A 411 10.81 -20.19 22.81
CA LEU A 411 12.04 -20.69 23.47
C LEU A 411 11.79 -21.04 24.93
N VAL A 412 11.17 -20.15 25.69
CA VAL A 412 10.85 -20.36 27.12
C VAL A 412 9.92 -21.58 27.33
N ARG A 413 9.00 -21.80 26.40
CA ARG A 413 8.09 -22.96 26.40
C ARG A 413 8.73 -24.26 25.88
N GLY A 414 10.02 -24.26 25.56
CA GLY A 414 10.72 -25.47 25.07
C GLY A 414 10.36 -25.87 23.64
N LYS A 415 9.65 -24.99 22.89
CA LYS A 415 9.21 -25.21 21.50
C LYS A 415 10.24 -24.70 20.45
N ALA A 416 11.53 -24.68 20.80
CA ALA A 416 12.59 -24.18 19.93
C ALA A 416 12.63 -24.87 18.53
N LYS A 417 12.24 -26.14 18.47
CA LYS A 417 12.22 -26.93 17.22
C LYS A 417 11.09 -26.50 16.26
N GLU A 418 10.08 -25.83 16.74
CA GLU A 418 8.96 -25.32 15.91
C GLU A 418 9.32 -24.01 15.20
N ILE A 419 10.40 -23.35 15.62
CA ILE A 419 10.85 -22.08 15.06
C ILE A 419 11.77 -22.36 13.87
N HIS A 420 11.41 -21.84 12.71
CA HIS A 420 12.26 -21.97 11.53
C HIS A 420 13.58 -21.18 11.71
N PRO A 421 14.75 -21.69 11.27
CA PRO A 421 16.05 -21.02 11.43
C PRO A 421 16.07 -19.54 10.96
N ILE A 422 15.35 -19.21 9.90
CA ILE A 422 15.24 -17.84 9.38
C ILE A 422 14.58 -16.90 10.42
N MET A 423 13.64 -17.39 11.24
CA MET A 423 13.02 -16.57 12.29
C MET A 423 14.04 -16.19 13.38
N TYR A 424 15.02 -17.05 13.69
CA TYR A 424 16.13 -16.71 14.59
C TYR A 424 17.02 -15.61 14.00
N LEU A 425 17.32 -15.69 12.70
CA LEU A 425 18.09 -14.66 11.99
C LEU A 425 17.34 -13.32 12.04
N LEU A 426 16.03 -13.33 11.76
CA LEU A 426 15.20 -12.13 11.82
C LEU A 426 15.15 -11.55 13.24
N CYS A 427 14.99 -12.41 14.25
CA CYS A 427 15.02 -11.99 15.66
C CYS A 427 16.36 -11.33 16.00
N ALA A 428 17.48 -11.91 15.60
CA ALA A 428 18.81 -11.34 15.83
C ALA A 428 18.98 -9.97 15.13
N LEU A 429 18.49 -9.82 13.89
CA LEU A 429 18.50 -8.55 13.18
C LEU A 429 17.62 -7.49 13.89
N MET A 430 16.46 -7.87 14.40
CA MET A 430 15.59 -6.96 15.14
C MET A 430 16.16 -6.55 16.50
N VAL A 431 16.84 -7.48 17.21
CA VAL A 431 17.59 -7.13 18.42
C VAL A 431 18.71 -6.15 18.09
N LEU A 432 19.47 -6.39 17.03
CA LEU A 432 20.51 -5.48 16.56
C LEU A 432 19.95 -4.09 16.22
N TYR A 433 18.80 -4.03 15.57
CA TYR A 433 18.09 -2.78 15.29
C TYR A 433 17.80 -1.98 16.57
N PHE A 434 17.29 -2.61 17.63
CA PHE A 434 16.99 -1.92 18.90
C PHE A 434 18.24 -1.54 19.71
N ILE A 435 19.40 -2.14 19.42
CA ILE A 435 20.67 -1.78 20.10
C ILE A 435 21.40 -0.65 19.39
N VAL A 436 21.32 -0.61 18.06
CA VAL A 436 22.10 0.31 17.21
C VAL A 436 21.29 1.53 16.77
N GLY A 437 19.96 1.40 16.64
CA GLY A 437 19.02 2.47 16.29
C GLY A 437 18.43 3.10 17.50
#